data_165e59526006c81d10940ef8837ece28
#
_entry.id   165e59526006c81d10940ef8837ece28
#
_cell.length_a   1.000
_cell.length_b   1.000
_cell.length_c   1.000
_cell.angle_alpha   90.00
_cell.angle_beta   90.00
_cell.angle_gamma   90.00
#
_symmetry.space_group_name_H-M   'P 1'
#
loop_
_entity.id
_entity.type
_entity.pdbx_description
1 polymer ?
#
loop_
_entity_poly.entity_id
_entity_poly.type
_entity_poly.pdbx_seq_one_letter_code
_entity_poly.pdbx_strand_id
1 'polypeptide(L)'
;MELLKKLLKGILIVLLLIIGTVGLILGKEYIENKKIENIVRSDDGKEAIEIMLRGIDDKALTSEGKIKTYKIEYDKVKKNPMGGINVYLIINDDPEMKLNTILVKGTQGKKYEAGAPGRSPKFDKLTNELEEKYTIRKIK
;
A
#
# COMPACT_ATOMS: atom_id res chain seq x y z
N MET A 1 19.91 -54.30 -4.62
CA MET A 1 20.75 -53.07 -4.64
C MET A 1 20.44 -52.16 -5.80
N GLU A 2 20.31 -52.65 -7.01
CA GLU A 2 19.93 -51.78 -8.17
C GLU A 2 18.52 -51.18 -8.07
N LEU A 3 17.57 -51.96 -7.54
CA LEU A 3 16.18 -51.50 -7.33
C LEU A 3 16.12 -50.32 -6.34
N LEU A 4 16.92 -50.39 -5.26
CA LEU A 4 17.03 -49.35 -4.26
C LEU A 4 17.65 -48.08 -4.84
N LYS A 5 18.69 -48.18 -5.68
CA LYS A 5 19.32 -47.05 -6.36
C LYS A 5 18.36 -46.37 -7.33
N LYS A 6 17.54 -47.13 -8.08
CA LYS A 6 16.50 -46.57 -8.97
C LYS A 6 15.41 -45.87 -8.19
N LEU A 7 14.99 -46.43 -7.06
CA LEU A 7 14.00 -45.83 -6.17
C LEU A 7 14.51 -44.52 -5.57
N LEU A 8 15.75 -44.46 -5.09
CA LEU A 8 16.39 -43.27 -4.56
C LEU A 8 16.55 -42.17 -5.62
N LYS A 9 16.92 -42.53 -6.87
CA LYS A 9 16.98 -41.58 -7.98
C LYS A 9 15.60 -40.99 -8.29
N GLY A 10 14.55 -41.81 -8.30
CA GLY A 10 13.17 -41.37 -8.52
C GLY A 10 12.71 -40.39 -7.44
N ILE A 11 12.97 -40.68 -6.17
CA ILE A 11 12.65 -39.82 -5.04
C ILE A 11 13.41 -38.48 -5.16
N LEU A 12 14.69 -38.50 -5.52
CA LEU A 12 15.50 -37.31 -5.70
C LEU A 12 14.95 -36.39 -6.81
N ILE A 13 14.55 -36.98 -7.95
CA ILE A 13 13.95 -36.23 -9.06
C ILE A 13 12.64 -35.56 -8.64
N VAL A 14 11.78 -36.28 -7.94
CA VAL A 14 10.50 -35.72 -7.42
C VAL A 14 10.75 -34.58 -6.45
N LEU A 15 11.72 -34.72 -5.53
CA LEU A 15 12.10 -33.66 -4.61
C LEU A 15 12.63 -32.41 -5.33
N LEU A 16 13.46 -32.59 -6.35
CA LEU A 16 14.00 -31.47 -7.16
C LEU A 16 12.88 -30.74 -7.93
N LEU A 17 11.89 -31.48 -8.45
CA LEU A 17 10.72 -30.90 -9.10
C LEU A 17 9.85 -30.09 -8.14
N ILE A 18 9.65 -30.58 -6.93
CA ILE A 18 8.91 -29.86 -5.88
C ILE A 18 9.64 -28.58 -5.48
N ILE A 19 10.94 -28.66 -5.22
CA ILE A 19 11.76 -27.49 -4.87
C ILE A 19 11.77 -26.46 -6.01
N GLY A 20 11.89 -26.90 -7.26
CA GLY A 20 11.86 -26.05 -8.44
C GLY A 20 10.53 -25.32 -8.62
N THR A 21 9.41 -26.02 -8.45
CA THR A 21 8.05 -25.43 -8.52
C THR A 21 7.79 -24.43 -7.42
N VAL A 22 8.13 -24.76 -6.19
CA VAL A 22 8.00 -23.85 -5.03
C VAL A 22 8.88 -22.61 -5.23
N GLY A 23 10.11 -22.78 -5.68
CA GLY A 23 11.02 -21.67 -5.99
C GLY A 23 10.50 -20.74 -7.07
N LEU A 24 9.86 -21.27 -8.14
CA LEU A 24 9.24 -20.47 -9.18
C LEU A 24 8.04 -19.66 -8.68
N ILE A 25 7.19 -20.26 -7.85
CA ILE A 25 6.02 -19.59 -7.26
C ILE A 25 6.47 -18.45 -6.34
N LEU A 26 7.39 -18.72 -5.42
CA LEU A 26 7.94 -17.72 -4.50
C LEU A 26 8.69 -16.62 -5.23
N GLY A 27 9.44 -16.96 -6.27
CA GLY A 27 10.15 -15.98 -7.11
C GLY A 27 9.20 -15.05 -7.86
N LYS A 28 8.10 -15.56 -8.41
CA LYS A 28 7.06 -14.74 -9.05
C LYS A 28 6.41 -13.77 -8.07
N GLU A 29 6.03 -14.25 -6.90
CA GLU A 29 5.42 -13.44 -5.85
C GLU A 29 6.39 -12.33 -5.38
N TYR A 30 7.65 -12.66 -5.18
CA TYR A 30 8.68 -11.68 -4.83
C TYR A 30 8.83 -10.59 -5.88
N ILE A 31 8.87 -10.93 -7.17
CA ILE A 31 8.99 -9.98 -8.27
C ILE A 31 7.74 -9.09 -8.37
N GLU A 32 6.54 -9.64 -8.23
CA GLU A 32 5.30 -8.87 -8.20
C GLU A 32 5.27 -7.88 -7.04
N ASN A 33 5.62 -8.34 -5.84
CA ASN A 33 5.67 -7.48 -4.65
C ASN A 33 6.68 -6.35 -4.79
N LYS A 34 7.84 -6.61 -5.41
CA LYS A 34 8.83 -5.57 -5.72
C LYS A 34 8.32 -4.56 -6.73
N LYS A 35 7.62 -4.98 -7.77
CA LYS A 35 6.99 -4.07 -8.75
C LYS A 35 5.96 -3.16 -8.08
N ILE A 36 5.11 -3.72 -7.24
CA ILE A 36 4.08 -3.00 -6.48
C ILE A 36 4.72 -1.99 -5.54
N GLU A 37 5.73 -2.40 -4.78
CA GLU A 37 6.47 -1.51 -3.88
C GLU A 37 7.13 -0.36 -4.65
N ASN A 38 7.72 -0.63 -5.82
CA ASN A 38 8.33 0.39 -6.67
C ASN A 38 7.31 1.41 -7.18
N ILE A 39 6.09 0.97 -7.50
CA ILE A 39 4.99 1.88 -7.89
C ILE A 39 4.65 2.81 -6.74
N VAL A 40 4.51 2.30 -5.54
CA VAL A 40 4.20 3.10 -4.34
C VAL A 40 5.34 4.05 -3.99
N ARG A 41 6.60 3.65 -4.20
CA ARG A 41 7.79 4.48 -4.00
C ARG A 41 8.00 5.53 -5.09
N SER A 42 7.38 5.36 -6.25
CA SER A 42 7.53 6.30 -7.37
C SER A 42 6.97 7.68 -7.05
N ASP A 43 7.42 8.69 -7.78
CA ASP A 43 6.91 10.05 -7.64
C ASP A 43 5.41 10.12 -7.95
N ASP A 44 4.96 9.38 -8.98
CA ASP A 44 3.54 9.30 -9.33
C ASP A 44 2.68 8.66 -8.23
N GLY A 45 3.19 7.60 -7.58
CA GLY A 45 2.53 6.96 -6.45
C GLY A 45 2.43 7.87 -5.24
N LYS A 46 3.51 8.56 -4.90
CA LYS A 46 3.54 9.54 -3.81
C LYS A 46 2.64 10.74 -4.08
N GLU A 47 2.64 11.26 -5.30
CA GLU A 47 1.76 12.35 -5.72
C GLU A 47 0.29 11.99 -5.50
N ALA A 48 -0.13 10.79 -5.91
CA ALA A 48 -1.50 10.32 -5.71
C ALA A 48 -1.88 10.29 -4.22
N ILE A 49 -0.99 9.81 -3.36
CA ILE A 49 -1.19 9.79 -1.91
C ILE A 49 -1.29 11.21 -1.35
N GLU A 50 -0.40 12.10 -1.76
CA GLU A 50 -0.37 13.49 -1.28
C GLU A 50 -1.59 14.29 -1.75
N ILE A 51 -2.08 14.06 -2.96
CA ILE A 51 -3.34 14.66 -3.44
C ILE A 51 -4.51 14.21 -2.55
N MET A 52 -4.57 12.93 -2.20
CA MET A 52 -5.58 12.41 -1.27
C MET A 52 -5.51 13.08 0.10
N LEU A 53 -4.29 13.23 0.65
CA LEU A 53 -4.08 13.89 1.95
C LEU A 53 -4.51 15.37 1.91
N ARG A 54 -4.23 16.08 0.83
CA ARG A 54 -4.69 17.45 0.62
C ARG A 54 -6.20 17.56 0.41
N GLY A 55 -6.83 16.50 -0.07
CA GLY A 55 -8.29 16.40 -0.12
C GLY A 55 -8.95 16.29 1.26
N ILE A 56 -8.23 15.77 2.24
CA ILE A 56 -8.68 15.66 3.64
C ILE A 56 -8.35 16.94 4.41
N ASP A 57 -7.16 17.47 4.21
CA ASP A 57 -6.66 18.70 4.84
C ASP A 57 -5.97 19.55 3.75
N ASP A 58 -6.57 20.67 3.36
CA ASP A 58 -6.05 21.53 2.30
C ASP A 58 -4.65 22.10 2.59
N LYS A 59 -4.27 22.15 3.86
CA LYS A 59 -2.94 22.55 4.35
C LYS A 59 -2.03 21.36 4.63
N ALA A 60 -2.43 20.15 4.26
CA ALA A 60 -1.62 18.95 4.49
C ALA A 60 -0.18 19.12 3.99
N LEU A 61 0.76 18.57 4.74
CA LEU A 61 2.20 18.60 4.45
C LEU A 61 2.82 20.01 4.48
N THR A 62 2.14 20.96 5.12
CA THR A 62 2.66 22.29 5.43
C THR A 62 2.69 22.50 6.94
N SER A 63 3.38 23.55 7.39
CA SER A 63 3.44 23.92 8.82
C SER A 63 2.08 24.26 9.42
N GLU A 64 1.12 24.70 8.60
CA GLU A 64 -0.23 25.09 9.02
C GLU A 64 -1.22 23.91 9.03
N GLY A 65 -0.88 22.79 8.40
CA GLY A 65 -1.74 21.62 8.32
C GLY A 65 -1.82 20.82 9.61
N LYS A 66 -2.90 20.08 9.78
CA LYS A 66 -3.05 19.06 10.83
C LYS A 66 -2.36 17.76 10.44
N ILE A 67 -2.37 17.42 9.15
CA ILE A 67 -1.54 16.37 8.57
C ILE A 67 -0.19 16.99 8.20
N LYS A 68 0.83 16.73 9.00
CA LYS A 68 2.17 17.31 8.81
C LYS A 68 3.10 16.39 8.06
N THR A 69 3.09 15.12 8.40
CA THR A 69 3.95 14.09 7.82
C THR A 69 3.19 12.80 7.63
N TYR A 70 3.68 11.96 6.74
CA TYR A 70 3.19 10.60 6.58
C TYR A 70 4.34 9.64 6.33
N LYS A 71 4.15 8.40 6.74
CA LYS A 71 5.04 7.27 6.42
C LYS A 71 4.24 6.17 5.77
N ILE A 72 4.79 5.57 4.74
CA ILE A 72 4.21 4.41 4.07
C ILE A 72 4.77 3.15 4.76
N GLU A 73 3.89 2.27 5.21
CA GLU A 73 4.27 0.96 5.73
C GLU A 73 4.53 0.00 4.54
N TYR A 74 5.71 0.06 3.96
CA TYR A 74 6.06 -0.70 2.75
C TYR A 74 5.98 -2.22 2.92
N ASP A 75 6.19 -2.73 4.11
CA ASP A 75 6.04 -4.15 4.47
C ASP A 75 4.59 -4.65 4.37
N LYS A 76 3.61 -3.76 4.41
CA LYS A 76 2.18 -4.06 4.30
C LYS A 76 1.60 -3.78 2.91
N VAL A 77 2.36 -3.22 2.00
CA VAL A 77 1.93 -2.95 0.62
C VAL A 77 1.64 -4.28 -0.08
N LYS A 78 0.41 -4.44 -0.59
CA LYS A 78 -0.07 -5.66 -1.24
C LYS A 78 -0.97 -5.35 -2.41
N LYS A 79 -0.96 -6.23 -3.41
CA LYS A 79 -1.96 -6.22 -4.48
C LYS A 79 -3.34 -6.49 -3.90
N ASN A 80 -4.31 -5.65 -4.25
CA ASN A 80 -5.71 -5.90 -3.88
C ASN A 80 -6.32 -6.89 -4.87
N PRO A 81 -6.96 -7.99 -4.41
CA PRO A 81 -7.61 -8.96 -5.30
C PRO A 81 -8.69 -8.36 -6.20
N MET A 82 -9.31 -7.26 -5.78
CA MET A 82 -10.34 -6.54 -6.53
C MET A 82 -9.78 -5.45 -7.46
N GLY A 83 -8.48 -5.32 -7.55
CA GLY A 83 -7.76 -4.33 -8.34
C GLY A 83 -7.08 -3.25 -7.49
N GLY A 84 -5.97 -2.73 -7.99
CA GLY A 84 -5.17 -1.72 -7.31
C GLY A 84 -4.20 -2.29 -6.27
N ILE A 85 -3.62 -1.39 -5.50
CA ILE A 85 -2.59 -1.68 -4.50
C ILE A 85 -3.04 -1.16 -3.15
N ASN A 86 -3.09 -2.02 -2.15
CA ASN A 86 -3.35 -1.61 -0.76
C ASN A 86 -2.14 -0.89 -0.19
N VAL A 87 -2.34 0.32 0.28
CA VAL A 87 -1.32 1.17 0.90
C VAL A 87 -1.75 1.56 2.30
N TYR A 88 -0.83 1.45 3.24
CA TYR A 88 -1.04 1.77 4.65
C TYR A 88 -0.11 2.91 5.05
N LEU A 89 -0.67 3.91 5.69
CA LEU A 89 0.05 5.11 6.13
C LEU A 89 -0.03 5.29 7.64
N ILE A 90 1.05 5.82 8.20
CA ILE A 90 1.09 6.37 9.56
C ILE A 90 1.23 7.88 9.42
N ILE A 91 0.31 8.60 10.04
CA ILE A 91 0.24 10.07 9.96
C ILE A 91 0.90 10.70 11.20
N ASN A 92 1.69 11.74 10.97
CA ASN A 92 2.36 12.53 12.01
C ASN A 92 3.24 11.69 12.97
N ASP A 93 3.85 10.61 12.48
CA ASP A 93 4.63 9.67 13.30
C ASP A 93 3.87 9.07 14.50
N ASP A 94 2.54 9.13 14.48
CA ASP A 94 1.68 8.59 15.53
C ASP A 94 1.14 7.23 15.13
N PRO A 95 1.55 6.12 15.81
CA PRO A 95 1.12 4.76 15.47
C PRO A 95 -0.39 4.53 15.57
N GLU A 96 -1.12 5.38 16.28
CA GLU A 96 -2.58 5.32 16.39
C GLU A 96 -3.30 6.10 15.28
N MET A 97 -2.60 6.99 14.59
CA MET A 97 -3.11 7.74 13.43
C MET A 97 -2.80 7.01 12.13
N LYS A 98 -3.63 6.06 11.80
CA LYS A 98 -3.51 5.21 10.61
C LYS A 98 -4.54 5.56 9.56
N LEU A 99 -4.10 5.43 8.32
CA LEU A 99 -4.93 5.59 7.14
C LEU A 99 -4.54 4.51 6.14
N ASN A 100 -5.53 3.90 5.50
CA ASN A 100 -5.29 2.97 4.41
C ASN A 100 -6.07 3.40 3.18
N THR A 101 -5.49 3.18 2.03
CA THR A 101 -6.12 3.48 0.74
C THR A 101 -5.75 2.43 -0.29
N ILE A 102 -6.45 2.48 -1.42
CA ILE A 102 -6.14 1.66 -2.58
C ILE A 102 -5.63 2.58 -3.69
N LEU A 103 -4.41 2.34 -4.15
CA LEU A 103 -3.82 3.03 -5.27
C LEU A 103 -4.26 2.34 -6.57
N VAL A 104 -4.93 3.07 -7.45
CA VAL A 104 -5.44 2.56 -8.72
C VAL A 104 -4.84 3.34 -9.89
N LYS A 105 -5.00 2.80 -11.10
CA LYS A 105 -4.66 3.55 -12.32
C LYS A 105 -5.44 4.86 -12.35
N GLY A 106 -4.70 5.93 -12.61
CA GLY A 106 -5.28 7.27 -12.69
C GLY A 106 -6.06 7.53 -13.96
N THR A 107 -6.86 8.55 -13.91
CA THR A 107 -7.63 9.10 -15.02
C THR A 107 -7.18 10.53 -15.33
N GLN A 108 -7.61 11.07 -16.47
CA GLN A 108 -7.34 12.47 -16.83
C GLN A 108 -5.85 12.89 -16.80
N GLY A 109 -4.98 12.02 -17.32
CA GLY A 109 -3.55 12.29 -17.41
C GLY A 109 -2.74 11.98 -16.14
N LYS A 110 -3.37 11.56 -15.06
CA LYS A 110 -2.70 11.06 -13.85
C LYS A 110 -2.35 9.59 -14.02
N LYS A 111 -1.17 9.21 -13.60
CA LYS A 111 -0.73 7.80 -13.68
C LYS A 111 -1.37 6.93 -12.62
N TYR A 112 -1.54 7.45 -11.41
CA TYR A 112 -2.18 6.79 -10.29
C TYR A 112 -3.11 7.74 -9.55
N GLU A 113 -4.14 7.18 -8.91
CA GLU A 113 -5.06 7.87 -8.01
C GLU A 113 -5.24 7.04 -6.74
N ALA A 114 -5.34 7.70 -5.60
CA ALA A 114 -5.69 7.07 -4.34
C ALA A 114 -7.20 7.11 -4.12
N GLY A 115 -7.77 5.95 -3.80
CA GLY A 115 -9.20 5.83 -3.50
C GLY A 115 -9.58 6.40 -2.14
N ALA A 116 -10.87 6.31 -1.80
CA ALA A 116 -11.38 6.75 -0.53
C ALA A 116 -10.67 6.04 0.64
N PRO A 117 -10.12 6.78 1.62
CA PRO A 117 -9.34 6.19 2.68
C PRO A 117 -10.19 5.56 3.78
N GLY A 118 -9.73 4.40 4.27
CA GLY A 118 -10.10 3.90 5.59
C GLY A 118 -9.28 4.62 6.67
N ARG A 119 -9.89 4.92 7.81
CA ARG A 119 -9.29 5.76 8.86
C ARG A 119 -9.33 5.05 10.21
N SER A 120 -8.26 5.18 11.00
CA SER A 120 -8.29 4.79 12.41
C SER A 120 -9.18 5.76 13.21
N PRO A 121 -9.70 5.34 14.37
CA PRO A 121 -10.56 6.21 15.18
C PRO A 121 -9.91 7.56 15.54
N LYS A 122 -8.64 7.56 15.87
CA LYS A 122 -7.90 8.79 16.20
C LYS A 122 -7.75 9.72 14.99
N PHE A 123 -7.50 9.17 13.82
CA PHE A 123 -7.42 9.94 12.58
C PHE A 123 -8.79 10.44 12.12
N ASP A 124 -9.82 9.63 12.29
CA ASP A 124 -11.20 10.00 11.98
C ASP A 124 -11.67 11.19 12.83
N LYS A 125 -11.33 11.20 14.11
CA LYS A 125 -11.59 12.33 15.01
C LYS A 125 -10.91 13.62 14.52
N LEU A 126 -9.65 13.53 14.08
CA LEU A 126 -8.91 14.68 13.52
C LEU A 126 -9.60 15.22 12.28
N THR A 127 -10.07 14.35 11.39
CA THR A 127 -10.73 14.76 10.14
C THR A 127 -12.09 15.38 10.38
N ASN A 128 -12.86 14.89 11.36
CA ASN A 128 -14.14 15.47 11.75
C ASN A 128 -13.96 16.90 12.30
N GLU A 129 -12.94 17.13 13.10
CA GLU A 129 -12.58 18.48 13.58
C GLU A 129 -12.24 19.43 12.41
N LEU A 130 -11.59 18.93 11.35
CA LEU A 130 -11.31 19.69 10.15
C LEU A 130 -12.58 20.02 9.37
N GLU A 131 -13.47 19.07 9.19
CA GLU A 131 -14.74 19.27 8.48
C GLU A 131 -15.62 20.30 9.18
N GLU A 132 -15.74 20.24 10.50
CA GLU A 132 -16.47 21.24 11.30
C GLU A 132 -15.88 22.65 11.09
N LYS A 133 -14.57 22.79 11.13
CA LYS A 133 -13.90 24.06 10.92
C LYS A 133 -14.15 24.64 9.51
N TYR A 134 -14.20 23.80 8.47
CA TYR A 134 -14.53 24.24 7.12
C TYR A 134 -15.99 24.63 6.97
N THR A 135 -16.89 23.91 7.59
CA THR A 135 -18.33 24.20 7.59
C THR A 135 -18.60 25.55 8.23
N ILE A 136 -17.99 25.85 9.37
CA ILE A 136 -18.12 27.13 10.07
C ILE A 136 -17.59 28.30 9.23
N ARG A 137 -16.50 28.11 8.49
CA ARG A 137 -15.94 29.14 7.59
C ARG A 137 -16.85 29.47 6.41
N LYS A 138 -17.61 28.50 5.91
CA LYS A 138 -18.56 28.70 4.80
C LYS A 138 -19.85 29.42 5.21
N ILE A 139 -20.19 29.39 6.48
CA ILE A 139 -21.41 29.99 7.02
C ILE A 139 -21.18 31.47 7.44
N LYS A 140 -19.94 31.87 7.65
CA LYS A 140 -19.56 33.27 7.90
C LYS A 140 -19.24 34.03 6.61
#